data_042b1e9827a1872141455a4e7c89a68f
#
_entry.id   042b1e9827a1872141455a4e7c89a68f
#
_cell.length_a   1.000
_cell.length_b   1.000
_cell.length_c   1.000
_cell.angle_alpha   90.00
_cell.angle_beta   90.00
_cell.angle_gamma   90.00
#
_symmetry.space_group_name_H-M   'P 1'
#
loop_
_entity.id
_entity.type
_entity.pdbx_description
1 polymer ?
#
loop_
_entity_poly.entity_id
_entity_poly.type
_entity_poly.pdbx_seq_one_letter_code
_entity_poly.pdbx_strand_id
1 'polypeptide(L)'
;MHITTLKILSKKLSPIGHTIKTGLAMLIPLLFIGSISVMLNSFPIPAYQSFLDTFLGGFLRDIINIIQMTTVGVLAIYMTIALNISYFTRIEEGQRPASHLVSMIGCLTGFFILVGYFNGEPDFSLLSGQGIFSALLAGIIGSVLFRRFEHLMRSGKTIFVDGADSVFNASIQVMLPFFLVIFCFALINYLITICFQVQSVQHLFMQLMDALFLSMHRSYFSGLLFLILASTMWCFGIHGNNVLNQVATDLFIEIIPGEIVSKSFLDTFVNIGGTGCVIGLLLAMMVFGKRSSTKKLSHMALLPNIFNISELLVFGFPIIYNPLMAIPFILTPVLCYTNAFLLTKIGFLPQVTTTVTWTTPALLSGYLATSSVKGIWVQLINIAISVACYAPFVLMYEKKSINEYSTAMDELIGILKKCEETTEEIVLTECEGNVGRLAKLLAADLDASLSASSADSDTQKTDSPLLIKYQPQFDNLGHCIGAESLLRWNHTRFGIVYPPLVVHLAKESGNLYELETYIIERSIRDSEGFRKRFGEKFKLSVNVTVTTLYDKRFVGFVKKMADRYQLKPGNICIEITEETELVTQKKPVL
;
A
#
# COMPACT_ATOMS: atom_id res chain seq x y z
N MET A 1 -23.15 -27.73 -5.77
CA MET A 1 -21.96 -28.17 -4.98
C MET A 1 -20.68 -27.36 -5.28
N HIS A 2 -20.32 -27.06 -6.54
CA HIS A 2 -19.11 -26.28 -6.88
C HIS A 2 -19.07 -24.83 -6.36
N ILE A 3 -20.19 -24.11 -6.35
CA ILE A 3 -20.25 -22.69 -5.93
C ILE A 3 -20.07 -22.54 -4.41
N THR A 4 -20.58 -23.48 -3.64
CA THR A 4 -20.46 -23.48 -2.17
C THR A 4 -19.01 -23.80 -1.73
N THR A 5 -18.36 -24.73 -2.41
CA THR A 5 -16.97 -25.11 -2.17
C THR A 5 -16.01 -23.95 -2.51
N LEU A 6 -16.26 -23.23 -3.62
CA LEU A 6 -15.51 -22.03 -4.01
C LEU A 6 -15.69 -20.88 -3.01
N LYS A 7 -16.90 -20.68 -2.48
CA LYS A 7 -17.15 -19.67 -1.44
C LYS A 7 -16.47 -20.02 -0.11
N ILE A 8 -16.42 -21.27 0.29
CA ILE A 8 -15.73 -21.73 1.50
C ILE A 8 -14.21 -21.60 1.32
N LEU A 9 -13.68 -21.95 0.15
CA LEU A 9 -12.25 -21.81 -0.17
C LEU A 9 -11.84 -20.33 -0.20
N SER A 10 -12.64 -19.45 -0.82
CA SER A 10 -12.39 -18.02 -0.85
C SER A 10 -12.41 -17.40 0.56
N LYS A 11 -13.31 -17.85 1.43
CA LYS A 11 -13.39 -17.37 2.82
C LYS A 11 -12.20 -17.81 3.69
N LYS A 12 -11.62 -19.01 3.41
CA LYS A 12 -10.41 -19.49 4.08
C LYS A 12 -9.11 -18.87 3.53
N LEU A 13 -9.06 -18.56 2.24
CA LEU A 13 -7.89 -17.93 1.60
C LEU A 13 -7.85 -16.41 1.77
N SER A 14 -8.98 -15.78 2.07
CA SER A 14 -9.08 -14.33 2.28
C SER A 14 -8.11 -13.79 3.35
N PRO A 15 -7.92 -14.43 4.53
CA PRO A 15 -6.98 -13.97 5.54
C PRO A 15 -5.51 -14.01 5.07
N ILE A 16 -5.12 -15.10 4.37
CA ILE A 16 -3.76 -15.26 3.84
C ILE A 16 -3.47 -14.22 2.76
N GLY A 17 -4.39 -14.07 1.80
CA GLY A 17 -4.26 -13.06 0.76
C GLY A 17 -4.15 -11.64 1.30
N HIS A 18 -4.89 -11.32 2.36
CA HIS A 18 -4.77 -10.02 3.01
C HIS A 18 -3.42 -9.87 3.73
N THR A 19 -2.93 -10.90 4.42
CA THR A 19 -1.61 -10.89 5.07
C THR A 19 -0.51 -10.63 4.04
N ILE A 20 -0.54 -11.30 2.89
CA ILE A 20 0.43 -11.08 1.82
C ILE A 20 0.33 -9.65 1.29
N LYS A 21 -0.87 -9.18 0.98
CA LYS A 21 -1.09 -7.83 0.45
C LYS A 21 -0.60 -6.74 1.42
N THR A 22 -0.88 -6.87 2.71
CA THR A 22 -0.45 -5.90 3.72
C THR A 22 1.06 -5.98 3.95
N GLY A 23 1.64 -7.18 4.03
CA GLY A 23 3.09 -7.37 4.13
C GLY A 23 3.85 -6.74 2.96
N LEU A 24 3.37 -6.96 1.73
CA LEU A 24 3.95 -6.35 0.52
C LEU A 24 3.84 -4.82 0.54
N ALA A 25 2.71 -4.28 1.02
CA ALA A 25 2.53 -2.84 1.13
C ALA A 25 3.52 -2.19 2.12
N MET A 26 3.93 -2.90 3.18
CA MET A 26 4.96 -2.43 4.11
C MET A 26 6.33 -2.29 3.44
N LEU A 27 6.59 -3.00 2.36
CA LEU A 27 7.87 -2.96 1.62
C LEU A 27 7.93 -1.84 0.56
N ILE A 28 6.86 -1.08 0.33
CA ILE A 28 6.84 -0.03 -0.70
C ILE A 28 8.00 0.96 -0.57
N PRO A 29 8.36 1.49 0.61
CA PRO A 29 9.50 2.41 0.72
C PRO A 29 10.83 1.77 0.32
N LEU A 30 11.05 0.52 0.71
CA LEU A 30 12.25 -0.25 0.35
C LEU A 30 12.33 -0.47 -1.16
N LEU A 31 11.21 -0.91 -1.75
CA LEU A 31 11.10 -1.14 -3.19
C LEU A 31 11.31 0.13 -4.00
N PHE A 32 10.81 1.27 -3.51
CA PHE A 32 10.98 2.56 -4.17
C PHE A 32 12.46 2.97 -4.24
N ILE A 33 13.16 2.91 -3.11
CA ILE A 33 14.60 3.24 -3.04
C ILE A 33 15.42 2.24 -3.87
N GLY A 34 15.12 0.95 -3.74
CA GLY A 34 15.77 -0.10 -4.52
C GLY A 34 15.56 0.05 -6.03
N SER A 35 14.34 0.42 -6.45
CA SER A 35 14.03 0.67 -7.86
C SER A 35 14.82 1.85 -8.43
N ILE A 36 14.96 2.92 -7.66
CA ILE A 36 15.80 4.06 -8.07
C ILE A 36 17.26 3.63 -8.23
N SER A 37 17.78 2.81 -7.31
CA SER A 37 19.16 2.32 -7.38
C SER A 37 19.38 1.46 -8.63
N VAL A 38 18.45 0.53 -8.93
CA VAL A 38 18.51 -0.30 -10.15
C VAL A 38 18.46 0.58 -11.39
N MET A 39 17.58 1.57 -11.44
CA MET A 39 17.46 2.52 -12.55
C MET A 39 18.77 3.29 -12.77
N LEU A 40 19.33 3.87 -11.71
CA LEU A 40 20.57 4.62 -11.79
C LEU A 40 21.75 3.74 -12.24
N ASN A 41 21.81 2.51 -11.75
CA ASN A 41 22.89 1.57 -12.08
C ASN A 41 22.82 1.06 -13.53
N SER A 42 21.60 0.93 -14.06
CA SER A 42 21.34 0.33 -15.39
C SER A 42 21.04 1.37 -16.47
N PHE A 43 21.24 2.66 -16.22
CA PHE A 43 20.90 3.72 -17.18
C PHE A 43 21.69 3.56 -18.49
N PRO A 44 21.04 3.39 -19.67
CA PRO A 44 21.68 2.89 -20.89
C PRO A 44 22.40 3.99 -21.70
N ILE A 45 23.08 4.92 -21.04
CA ILE A 45 23.88 5.97 -21.68
C ILE A 45 25.35 5.71 -21.39
N PRO A 46 26.20 5.38 -22.40
CA PRO A 46 27.62 5.06 -22.18
C PRO A 46 28.40 6.15 -21.45
N ALA A 47 28.16 7.42 -21.78
CA ALA A 47 28.80 8.55 -21.11
C ALA A 47 28.45 8.62 -19.61
N TYR A 48 27.19 8.30 -19.24
CA TYR A 48 26.76 8.22 -17.84
C TYR A 48 27.41 7.03 -17.12
N GLN A 49 27.47 5.86 -17.76
CA GLN A 49 28.13 4.69 -17.18
C GLN A 49 29.61 4.97 -16.93
N SER A 50 30.30 5.56 -17.92
CA SER A 50 31.70 5.98 -17.78
C SER A 50 31.89 7.02 -16.66
N PHE A 51 30.95 7.97 -16.53
CA PHE A 51 30.96 8.93 -15.43
C PHE A 51 30.83 8.22 -14.07
N LEU A 52 29.91 7.27 -13.91
CA LEU A 52 29.77 6.52 -12.65
C LEU A 52 31.04 5.75 -12.28
N ASP A 53 31.75 5.19 -13.30
CA ASP A 53 32.95 4.40 -13.09
C ASP A 53 34.19 5.28 -12.76
N THR A 54 34.22 6.49 -13.29
CA THR A 54 35.41 7.37 -13.18
C THR A 54 35.28 8.42 -12.08
N PHE A 55 34.07 8.87 -11.74
CA PHE A 55 33.86 9.89 -10.75
C PHE A 55 34.33 9.45 -9.36
N LEU A 56 35.34 10.15 -8.83
CA LEU A 56 35.98 9.82 -7.55
C LEU A 56 36.34 8.34 -7.40
N GLY A 57 36.85 7.72 -8.49
CA GLY A 57 37.25 6.32 -8.47
C GLY A 57 36.11 5.31 -8.38
N GLY A 58 34.92 5.66 -8.88
CA GLY A 58 33.75 4.79 -8.84
C GLY A 58 32.88 4.92 -7.59
N PHE A 59 33.16 5.88 -6.71
CA PHE A 59 32.45 6.07 -5.44
C PHE A 59 30.93 6.11 -5.56
N LEU A 60 30.38 6.79 -6.60
CA LEU A 60 28.94 6.84 -6.81
C LEU A 60 28.37 5.48 -7.19
N ARG A 61 29.05 4.73 -8.04
CA ARG A 61 28.66 3.36 -8.40
C ARG A 61 28.62 2.46 -7.17
N ASP A 62 29.62 2.56 -6.32
CA ASP A 62 29.69 1.73 -5.10
C ASP A 62 28.56 2.03 -4.14
N ILE A 63 28.22 3.31 -3.93
CA ILE A 63 27.06 3.70 -3.11
C ILE A 63 25.77 3.15 -3.71
N ILE A 64 25.54 3.33 -5.01
CA ILE A 64 24.34 2.83 -5.69
C ILE A 64 24.25 1.30 -5.56
N ASN A 65 25.36 0.59 -5.74
CA ASN A 65 25.42 -0.86 -5.57
C ASN A 65 25.10 -1.29 -4.12
N ILE A 66 25.67 -0.61 -3.12
CA ILE A 66 25.37 -0.88 -1.71
C ILE A 66 23.86 -0.72 -1.45
N ILE A 67 23.25 0.38 -1.91
CA ILE A 67 21.82 0.61 -1.74
C ILE A 67 21.02 -0.49 -2.46
N GLN A 68 21.38 -0.84 -3.69
CA GLN A 68 20.71 -1.91 -4.45
C GLN A 68 20.80 -3.26 -3.75
N MET A 69 21.98 -3.66 -3.30
CA MET A 69 22.20 -4.95 -2.65
C MET A 69 21.52 -5.03 -1.28
N THR A 70 21.50 -3.94 -0.52
CA THR A 70 20.86 -3.89 0.80
C THR A 70 19.35 -3.67 0.75
N THR A 71 18.77 -3.39 -0.41
CA THR A 71 17.33 -3.26 -0.61
C THR A 71 16.76 -4.44 -1.39
N VAL A 72 16.78 -4.38 -2.72
CA VAL A 72 16.22 -5.45 -3.58
C VAL A 72 17.07 -6.73 -3.57
N GLY A 73 18.37 -6.62 -3.30
CA GLY A 73 19.26 -7.77 -3.21
C GLY A 73 18.95 -8.71 -2.03
N VAL A 74 18.26 -8.25 -1.00
CA VAL A 74 17.83 -9.05 0.17
C VAL A 74 16.31 -8.98 0.40
N LEU A 75 15.56 -8.76 -0.65
CA LEU A 75 14.10 -8.55 -0.62
C LEU A 75 13.35 -9.70 0.06
N ALA A 76 13.77 -10.96 -0.12
CA ALA A 76 13.11 -12.12 0.46
C ALA A 76 13.19 -12.13 1.99
N ILE A 77 14.28 -11.62 2.57
CA ILE A 77 14.44 -11.47 4.02
C ILE A 77 13.40 -10.48 4.54
N TYR A 78 13.34 -9.28 3.95
CA TYR A 78 12.36 -8.26 4.35
C TYR A 78 10.92 -8.72 4.14
N MET A 79 10.67 -9.51 3.09
CA MET A 79 9.37 -10.12 2.84
C MET A 79 8.96 -11.07 3.96
N THR A 80 9.85 -11.94 4.40
CA THR A 80 9.59 -12.86 5.51
C THR A 80 9.22 -12.12 6.78
N ILE A 81 9.95 -11.05 7.11
CA ILE A 81 9.70 -10.17 8.26
C ILE A 81 8.35 -9.47 8.12
N ALA A 82 8.10 -8.85 6.98
CA ALA A 82 6.85 -8.09 6.73
C ALA A 82 5.61 -8.98 6.79
N LEU A 83 5.70 -10.22 6.32
CA LEU A 83 4.61 -11.19 6.40
C LEU A 83 4.31 -11.63 7.84
N ASN A 84 5.34 -11.85 8.66
CA ASN A 84 5.17 -12.17 10.07
C ASN A 84 4.49 -11.00 10.80
N ILE A 85 4.98 -9.77 10.61
CA ILE A 85 4.37 -8.57 11.19
C ILE A 85 2.93 -8.42 10.72
N SER A 86 2.67 -8.53 9.41
CA SER A 86 1.32 -8.42 8.83
C SER A 86 0.36 -9.48 9.36
N TYR A 87 0.84 -10.70 9.61
CA TYR A 87 0.03 -11.76 10.18
C TYR A 87 -0.44 -11.42 11.59
N PHE A 88 0.47 -10.94 12.46
CA PHE A 88 0.16 -10.65 13.86
C PHE A 88 -0.51 -9.30 14.12
N THR A 89 -0.38 -8.32 13.23
CA THR A 89 -1.13 -7.05 13.35
C THR A 89 -2.65 -7.22 13.27
N ARG A 90 -3.13 -8.34 12.71
CA ARG A 90 -4.57 -8.67 12.60
C ARG A 90 -5.13 -9.46 13.78
N ILE A 91 -4.27 -9.84 14.68
CA ILE A 91 -4.66 -10.67 15.84
C ILE A 91 -4.88 -9.73 17.02
N GLU A 92 -5.97 -9.94 17.74
CA GLU A 92 -6.28 -9.22 18.97
C GLU A 92 -5.09 -9.26 19.94
N GLU A 93 -4.86 -8.19 20.68
CA GLU A 93 -3.69 -8.07 21.57
C GLU A 93 -3.54 -9.24 22.54
N GLY A 94 -4.63 -9.71 23.13
CA GLY A 94 -4.63 -10.87 24.04
C GLY A 94 -4.29 -12.22 23.40
N GLN A 95 -4.27 -12.30 22.05
CA GLN A 95 -3.95 -13.50 21.28
C GLN A 95 -2.61 -13.40 20.54
N ARG A 96 -1.88 -12.30 20.71
CA ARG A 96 -0.54 -12.13 20.17
C ARG A 96 0.48 -12.98 20.96
N PRO A 97 1.60 -13.38 20.31
CA PRO A 97 2.64 -14.14 21.01
C PRO A 97 3.27 -13.32 22.14
N ALA A 98 3.70 -14.03 23.18
CA ALA A 98 4.41 -13.40 24.29
C ALA A 98 5.69 -12.65 23.82
N SER A 99 6.37 -13.15 22.78
CA SER A 99 7.47 -12.47 22.12
C SER A 99 7.30 -12.47 20.61
N HIS A 100 6.93 -11.32 20.06
CA HIS A 100 6.80 -11.09 18.62
C HIS A 100 8.14 -11.22 17.89
N LEU A 101 9.22 -10.72 18.53
CA LEU A 101 10.58 -10.79 18.00
C LEU A 101 11.03 -12.24 17.81
N VAL A 102 10.79 -13.11 18.78
CA VAL A 102 11.18 -14.52 18.69
C VAL A 102 10.41 -15.24 17.56
N SER A 103 9.13 -14.92 17.39
CA SER A 103 8.34 -15.44 16.25
C SER A 103 8.95 -15.02 14.90
N MET A 104 9.32 -13.75 14.76
CA MET A 104 9.93 -13.22 13.56
C MET A 104 11.28 -13.89 13.26
N ILE A 105 12.13 -14.07 14.27
CA ILE A 105 13.40 -14.80 14.15
C ILE A 105 13.15 -16.25 13.73
N GLY A 106 12.12 -16.92 14.27
CA GLY A 106 11.73 -18.28 13.88
C GLY A 106 11.32 -18.41 12.41
N CYS A 107 10.55 -17.44 11.91
CA CYS A 107 10.20 -17.37 10.48
C CYS A 107 11.44 -17.14 9.60
N LEU A 108 12.34 -16.25 10.03
CA LEU A 108 13.57 -15.96 9.31
C LEU A 108 14.52 -17.16 9.27
N THR A 109 14.67 -17.87 10.38
CA THR A 109 15.43 -19.12 10.44
C THR A 109 14.80 -20.18 9.52
N GLY A 110 13.46 -20.29 9.52
CA GLY A 110 12.73 -21.15 8.59
C GLY A 110 12.97 -20.80 7.12
N PHE A 111 13.03 -19.51 6.80
CA PHE A 111 13.39 -19.05 5.46
C PHE A 111 14.78 -19.55 5.03
N PHE A 112 15.81 -19.37 5.87
CA PHE A 112 17.16 -19.85 5.56
C PHE A 112 17.22 -21.37 5.38
N ILE A 113 16.43 -22.14 6.14
CA ILE A 113 16.30 -23.59 5.96
C ILE A 113 15.68 -23.93 4.61
N LEU A 114 14.56 -23.29 4.25
CA LEU A 114 13.85 -23.58 3.00
C LEU A 114 14.62 -23.17 1.73
N VAL A 115 15.47 -22.16 1.83
CA VAL A 115 16.39 -21.72 0.76
C VAL A 115 17.58 -22.68 0.62
N GLY A 116 17.92 -23.43 1.68
CA GLY A 116 19.06 -24.36 1.67
C GLY A 116 20.40 -23.67 1.93
N TYR A 117 20.39 -22.57 2.66
CA TYR A 117 21.58 -21.73 2.93
C TYR A 117 22.77 -22.49 3.55
N PHE A 118 22.51 -23.66 4.14
CA PHE A 118 23.51 -24.51 4.81
C PHE A 118 24.04 -25.65 3.94
N ASN A 119 23.52 -25.86 2.72
CA ASN A 119 23.87 -26.97 1.83
C ASN A 119 24.91 -26.56 0.78
N GLY A 120 26.08 -26.09 1.19
CA GLY A 120 27.17 -25.69 0.30
C GLY A 120 27.53 -24.21 0.42
N GLU A 121 28.07 -23.60 -0.65
CA GLU A 121 28.34 -22.17 -0.67
C GLU A 121 27.01 -21.39 -0.73
N PRO A 122 26.84 -20.32 0.08
CA PRO A 122 25.62 -19.53 0.11
C PRO A 122 25.34 -18.87 -1.24
N ASP A 123 24.21 -19.19 -1.84
CA ASP A 123 23.72 -18.45 -3.02
C ASP A 123 22.97 -17.20 -2.57
N PHE A 124 23.66 -16.06 -2.62
CA PHE A 124 23.09 -14.77 -2.25
C PHE A 124 21.94 -14.32 -3.17
N SER A 125 21.83 -14.86 -4.39
CA SER A 125 20.74 -14.55 -5.31
C SER A 125 19.38 -14.98 -4.73
N LEU A 126 19.36 -16.04 -3.92
CA LEU A 126 18.17 -16.56 -3.25
C LEU A 126 17.68 -15.68 -2.09
N LEU A 127 18.48 -14.70 -1.64
CA LEU A 127 18.03 -13.70 -0.67
C LEU A 127 17.21 -12.57 -1.34
N SER A 128 17.29 -12.47 -2.66
CA SER A 128 16.59 -11.49 -3.49
C SER A 128 15.18 -11.96 -3.92
N GLY A 129 14.70 -11.42 -5.02
CA GLY A 129 13.42 -11.80 -5.64
C GLY A 129 13.29 -13.29 -6.00
N GLN A 130 14.39 -14.04 -6.15
CA GLN A 130 14.35 -15.47 -6.43
C GLN A 130 13.87 -16.31 -5.24
N GLY A 131 14.19 -15.90 -4.01
CA GLY A 131 13.78 -16.61 -2.79
C GLY A 131 12.39 -16.23 -2.26
N ILE A 132 11.63 -15.41 -2.96
CA ILE A 132 10.29 -14.93 -2.49
C ILE A 132 9.33 -16.09 -2.22
N PHE A 133 9.39 -17.18 -2.99
CA PHE A 133 8.56 -18.35 -2.72
C PHE A 133 8.80 -18.92 -1.31
N SER A 134 10.06 -19.16 -0.95
CA SER A 134 10.43 -19.62 0.39
C SER A 134 10.12 -18.58 1.46
N ALA A 135 10.25 -17.28 1.17
CA ALA A 135 9.88 -16.20 2.07
C ALA A 135 8.37 -16.18 2.38
N LEU A 136 7.51 -16.41 1.37
CA LEU A 136 6.06 -16.55 1.54
C LEU A 136 5.72 -17.75 2.43
N LEU A 137 6.34 -18.90 2.17
CA LEU A 137 6.11 -20.10 2.99
C LEU A 137 6.57 -19.89 4.43
N ALA A 138 7.80 -19.42 4.63
CA ALA A 138 8.36 -19.22 5.96
C ALA A 138 7.59 -18.15 6.75
N GLY A 139 7.28 -17.01 6.14
CA GLY A 139 6.58 -15.91 6.79
C GLY A 139 5.16 -16.26 7.19
N ILE A 140 4.40 -16.96 6.33
CA ILE A 140 3.00 -17.30 6.61
C ILE A 140 2.90 -18.57 7.46
N ILE A 141 3.49 -19.68 6.98
CA ILE A 141 3.38 -20.98 7.67
C ILE A 141 4.09 -20.90 9.02
N GLY A 142 5.26 -20.25 9.09
CA GLY A 142 6.00 -20.06 10.33
C GLY A 142 5.20 -19.29 11.36
N SER A 143 4.53 -18.20 10.98
CA SER A 143 3.66 -17.43 11.88
C SER A 143 2.47 -18.24 12.38
N VAL A 144 1.82 -19.01 11.49
CA VAL A 144 0.69 -19.89 11.85
C VAL A 144 1.15 -21.00 12.81
N LEU A 145 2.26 -21.67 12.51
CA LEU A 145 2.80 -22.74 13.36
C LEU A 145 3.23 -22.20 14.71
N PHE A 146 3.93 -21.06 14.75
CA PHE A 146 4.37 -20.43 15.99
C PHE A 146 3.19 -20.15 16.91
N ARG A 147 2.16 -19.46 16.40
CA ARG A 147 0.94 -19.17 17.15
C ARG A 147 0.26 -20.45 17.64
N ARG A 148 0.17 -21.46 16.79
CA ARG A 148 -0.48 -22.73 17.14
C ARG A 148 0.26 -23.47 18.25
N PHE A 149 1.57 -23.55 18.17
CA PHE A 149 2.39 -24.19 19.19
C PHE A 149 2.37 -23.41 20.50
N GLU A 150 2.47 -22.09 20.46
CA GLU A 150 2.33 -21.26 21.66
C GLU A 150 0.97 -21.44 22.32
N HIS A 151 -0.12 -21.43 21.55
CA HIS A 151 -1.47 -21.63 22.10
C HIS A 151 -1.65 -23.01 22.72
N LEU A 152 -1.13 -24.07 22.12
CA LEU A 152 -1.15 -25.42 22.67
C LEU A 152 -0.38 -25.53 23.99
N MET A 153 0.64 -24.73 24.17
CA MET A 153 1.53 -24.76 25.34
C MET A 153 1.12 -23.79 26.46
N ARG A 154 0.30 -22.78 26.15
CA ARG A 154 -0.23 -21.84 27.16
C ARG A 154 -1.03 -22.54 28.30
N SER A 155 -1.57 -23.72 28.04
CA SER A 155 -2.27 -24.52 29.08
C SER A 155 -1.33 -25.30 30.01
N GLY A 156 -0.01 -25.30 29.74
CA GLY A 156 1.01 -25.92 30.60
C GLY A 156 1.52 -24.97 31.68
N LYS A 157 2.38 -25.50 32.59
CA LYS A 157 3.06 -24.67 33.59
C LYS A 157 3.97 -23.67 32.88
N THR A 158 3.66 -22.38 32.98
CA THR A 158 4.52 -21.31 32.49
C THR A 158 5.82 -21.29 33.30
N ILE A 159 6.96 -21.35 32.60
CA ILE A 159 8.26 -21.16 33.24
C ILE A 159 8.39 -19.65 33.46
N PHE A 160 8.39 -19.26 34.73
CA PHE A 160 8.58 -17.87 35.14
C PHE A 160 9.81 -17.82 36.05
N VAL A 161 10.75 -16.94 35.74
CA VAL A 161 11.95 -16.71 36.55
C VAL A 161 11.73 -15.45 37.35
N ASP A 162 11.61 -15.60 38.64
CA ASP A 162 11.40 -14.49 39.59
C ASP A 162 12.64 -13.57 39.60
N GLY A 163 12.40 -12.27 39.55
CA GLY A 163 13.46 -11.25 39.46
C GLY A 163 14.08 -11.01 38.06
N ALA A 164 13.67 -11.80 37.06
CA ALA A 164 14.09 -11.54 35.66
C ALA A 164 13.18 -10.53 34.99
N ASP A 165 13.75 -9.80 34.00
CA ASP A 165 13.05 -8.85 33.16
C ASP A 165 11.88 -9.51 32.38
N SER A 166 10.87 -8.71 32.10
CA SER A 166 9.67 -9.13 31.36
C SER A 166 9.98 -9.68 29.96
N VAL A 167 10.96 -9.11 29.26
CA VAL A 167 11.40 -9.56 27.91
C VAL A 167 12.06 -10.94 28.01
N PHE A 168 12.86 -11.19 29.04
CA PHE A 168 13.49 -12.49 29.28
C PHE A 168 12.43 -13.56 29.55
N ASN A 169 11.48 -13.28 30.45
CA ASN A 169 10.40 -14.21 30.76
C ASN A 169 9.51 -14.50 29.54
N ALA A 170 9.18 -13.49 28.74
CA ALA A 170 8.45 -13.66 27.49
C ALA A 170 9.23 -14.54 26.47
N SER A 171 10.54 -14.38 26.39
CA SER A 171 11.40 -15.15 25.47
C SER A 171 11.51 -16.62 25.89
N ILE A 172 11.62 -16.90 27.19
CA ILE A 172 11.64 -18.29 27.71
C ILE A 172 10.30 -19.01 27.46
N GLN A 173 9.18 -18.32 27.64
CA GLN A 173 7.86 -18.90 27.40
C GLN A 173 7.67 -19.40 25.98
N VAL A 174 8.29 -18.75 25.00
CA VAL A 174 8.15 -19.09 23.58
C VAL A 174 9.32 -19.94 23.04
N MET A 175 10.28 -20.34 23.88
CA MET A 175 11.46 -21.11 23.45
C MET A 175 11.09 -22.46 22.81
N LEU A 176 10.13 -23.19 23.39
CA LEU A 176 9.70 -24.48 22.85
C LEU A 176 8.86 -24.32 21.56
N PRO A 177 7.89 -23.40 21.46
CA PRO A 177 7.28 -23.03 20.16
C PRO A 177 8.28 -22.67 19.09
N PHE A 178 9.29 -21.87 19.41
CA PHE A 178 10.37 -21.48 18.50
C PHE A 178 11.14 -22.71 17.99
N PHE A 179 11.58 -23.59 18.90
CA PHE A 179 12.27 -24.82 18.52
C PHE A 179 11.42 -25.70 17.59
N LEU A 180 10.12 -25.88 17.90
CA LEU A 180 9.22 -26.70 17.11
C LEU A 180 8.99 -26.14 15.70
N VAL A 181 8.91 -24.82 15.54
CA VAL A 181 8.80 -24.20 14.21
C VAL A 181 10.04 -24.50 13.38
N ILE A 182 11.23 -24.29 13.95
CA ILE A 182 12.50 -24.59 13.27
C ILE A 182 12.61 -26.08 12.92
N PHE A 183 12.25 -26.94 13.88
CA PHE A 183 12.27 -28.39 13.67
C PHE A 183 11.31 -28.82 12.54
N CYS A 184 10.12 -28.27 12.47
CA CYS A 184 9.18 -28.54 11.38
C CYS A 184 9.76 -28.13 10.02
N PHE A 185 10.35 -26.94 9.90
CA PHE A 185 10.97 -26.53 8.65
C PHE A 185 12.18 -27.39 8.28
N ALA A 186 13.03 -27.72 9.26
CA ALA A 186 14.17 -28.61 9.03
C ALA A 186 13.73 -30.01 8.58
N LEU A 187 12.72 -30.57 9.24
CA LEU A 187 12.18 -31.88 8.89
C LEU A 187 11.57 -31.89 7.48
N ILE A 188 10.75 -30.86 7.13
CA ILE A 188 10.16 -30.74 5.80
C ILE A 188 11.26 -30.63 4.73
N ASN A 189 12.24 -29.75 4.95
CA ASN A 189 13.34 -29.57 4.00
C ASN A 189 14.15 -30.85 3.85
N TYR A 190 14.47 -31.54 4.94
CA TYR A 190 15.20 -32.81 4.94
C TYR A 190 14.45 -33.90 4.17
N LEU A 191 13.16 -34.07 4.41
CA LEU A 191 12.32 -35.04 3.69
C LEU A 191 12.29 -34.75 2.20
N ILE A 192 12.13 -33.47 1.81
CA ILE A 192 12.11 -33.05 0.40
C ILE A 192 13.49 -33.30 -0.24
N THR A 193 14.58 -32.97 0.46
CA THR A 193 15.95 -33.22 -0.02
C THR A 193 16.17 -34.70 -0.32
N ILE A 194 15.73 -35.59 0.55
CA ILE A 194 15.90 -37.05 0.34
C ILE A 194 14.93 -37.57 -0.74
N CYS A 195 13.67 -37.19 -0.70
CA CYS A 195 12.66 -37.76 -1.62
C CYS A 195 12.89 -37.33 -3.08
N PHE A 196 13.33 -36.10 -3.30
CA PHE A 196 13.45 -35.50 -4.64
C PHE A 196 14.92 -35.28 -5.07
N GLN A 197 15.90 -35.59 -4.22
CA GLN A 197 17.34 -35.42 -4.49
C GLN A 197 17.70 -33.98 -4.89
N VAL A 198 17.08 -33.01 -4.24
CA VAL A 198 17.29 -31.57 -4.42
C VAL A 198 18.01 -30.97 -3.21
N GLN A 199 18.59 -29.78 -3.37
CA GLN A 199 19.31 -29.11 -2.27
C GLN A 199 18.36 -28.52 -1.22
N SER A 200 17.17 -28.09 -1.62
CA SER A 200 16.19 -27.47 -0.73
C SER A 200 14.79 -27.39 -1.34
N VAL A 201 13.81 -26.95 -0.52
CA VAL A 201 12.43 -26.66 -0.99
C VAL A 201 12.44 -25.62 -2.12
N GLN A 202 13.29 -24.60 -2.04
CA GLN A 202 13.39 -23.57 -3.09
C GLN A 202 13.90 -24.18 -4.39
N HIS A 203 14.93 -25.04 -4.34
CA HIS A 203 15.45 -25.72 -5.52
C HIS A 203 14.43 -26.68 -6.13
N LEU A 204 13.64 -27.40 -5.31
CA LEU A 204 12.54 -28.22 -5.83
C LEU A 204 11.55 -27.37 -6.61
N PHE A 205 11.17 -26.21 -6.06
CA PHE A 205 10.23 -25.31 -6.74
C PHE A 205 10.80 -24.82 -8.09
N MET A 206 12.06 -24.43 -8.14
CA MET A 206 12.72 -24.02 -9.38
C MET A 206 12.78 -25.19 -10.38
N GLN A 207 13.20 -26.39 -9.97
CA GLN A 207 13.22 -27.57 -10.84
C GLN A 207 11.84 -27.95 -11.38
N LEU A 208 10.77 -27.80 -10.59
CA LEU A 208 9.40 -28.03 -11.07
C LEU A 208 9.00 -27.03 -12.16
N MET A 209 9.45 -25.77 -12.03
CA MET A 209 9.21 -24.77 -13.06
C MET A 209 10.00 -25.07 -14.33
N ASP A 210 11.28 -25.42 -14.20
CA ASP A 210 12.13 -25.80 -15.34
C ASP A 210 11.61 -27.05 -16.05
N ALA A 211 11.09 -28.03 -15.30
CA ALA A 211 10.52 -29.25 -15.85
C ALA A 211 9.35 -29.02 -16.82
N LEU A 212 8.59 -27.94 -16.65
CA LEU A 212 7.51 -27.58 -17.58
C LEU A 212 8.05 -27.23 -18.98
N PHE A 213 9.32 -26.87 -19.10
CA PHE A 213 9.95 -26.45 -20.37
C PHE A 213 10.94 -27.48 -20.94
N LEU A 214 11.29 -28.55 -20.21
CA LEU A 214 12.33 -29.52 -20.59
C LEU A 214 12.12 -30.15 -21.99
N SER A 215 10.86 -30.31 -22.43
CA SER A 215 10.54 -30.87 -23.75
C SER A 215 10.20 -29.80 -24.79
N MET A 216 10.29 -28.52 -24.45
CA MET A 216 9.90 -27.44 -25.33
C MET A 216 11.09 -26.86 -26.08
N HIS A 217 10.92 -26.71 -27.40
CA HIS A 217 11.83 -25.91 -28.22
C HIS A 217 11.40 -24.44 -28.22
N ARG A 218 12.28 -23.54 -28.63
CA ARG A 218 11.91 -22.14 -28.87
C ARG A 218 10.79 -22.04 -29.89
N SER A 219 9.65 -21.63 -29.43
CA SER A 219 8.44 -21.54 -30.25
C SER A 219 7.52 -20.45 -29.72
N TYR A 220 6.49 -20.12 -30.49
CA TYR A 220 5.40 -19.26 -30.02
C TYR A 220 4.80 -19.79 -28.70
N PHE A 221 4.60 -21.10 -28.59
CA PHE A 221 3.95 -21.68 -27.41
C PHE A 221 4.83 -21.68 -26.14
N SER A 222 6.14 -21.89 -26.27
CA SER A 222 7.05 -21.81 -25.12
C SER A 222 7.17 -20.39 -24.58
N GLY A 223 7.24 -19.38 -25.46
CA GLY A 223 7.20 -17.97 -25.04
C GLY A 223 5.87 -17.57 -24.41
N LEU A 224 4.75 -18.07 -24.95
CA LEU A 224 3.41 -17.84 -24.40
C LEU A 224 3.25 -18.46 -23.00
N LEU A 225 3.70 -19.70 -22.81
CA LEU A 225 3.68 -20.37 -21.50
C LEU A 225 4.52 -19.63 -20.48
N PHE A 226 5.74 -19.20 -20.87
CA PHE A 226 6.61 -18.41 -20.01
C PHE A 226 5.92 -17.13 -19.51
N LEU A 227 5.29 -16.36 -20.39
CA LEU A 227 4.60 -15.14 -20.04
C LEU A 227 3.39 -15.36 -19.14
N ILE A 228 2.58 -16.38 -19.43
CA ILE A 228 1.41 -16.74 -18.62
C ILE A 228 1.85 -17.15 -17.20
N LEU A 229 2.87 -18.02 -17.09
CA LEU A 229 3.37 -18.46 -15.79
C LEU A 229 3.99 -17.28 -15.01
N ALA A 230 4.86 -16.48 -15.64
CA ALA A 230 5.46 -15.33 -14.99
C ALA A 230 4.40 -14.34 -14.47
N SER A 231 3.41 -14.00 -15.30
CA SER A 231 2.33 -13.08 -14.90
C SER A 231 1.42 -13.69 -13.83
N THR A 232 1.14 -14.99 -13.91
CA THR A 232 0.32 -15.69 -12.91
C THR A 232 1.02 -15.71 -11.55
N MET A 233 2.32 -15.99 -11.50
CA MET A 233 3.10 -15.96 -10.25
C MET A 233 3.05 -14.58 -9.58
N TRP A 234 3.14 -13.51 -10.36
CA TRP A 234 3.00 -12.15 -9.85
C TRP A 234 1.63 -11.89 -9.21
N CYS A 235 0.55 -12.49 -9.72
CA CYS A 235 -0.76 -12.39 -9.09
C CYS A 235 -0.81 -12.99 -7.67
N PHE A 236 0.15 -13.86 -7.33
CA PHE A 236 0.33 -14.42 -5.99
C PHE A 236 1.46 -13.75 -5.19
N GLY A 237 2.06 -12.69 -5.72
CA GLY A 237 3.16 -11.96 -5.07
C GLY A 237 4.54 -12.59 -5.27
N ILE A 238 4.66 -13.56 -6.18
CA ILE A 238 5.93 -14.23 -6.53
C ILE A 238 6.49 -13.56 -7.78
N HIS A 239 7.76 -13.17 -7.76
CA HIS A 239 8.41 -12.54 -8.89
C HIS A 239 8.68 -13.54 -10.02
N GLY A 240 7.72 -13.71 -10.93
CA GLY A 240 7.72 -14.77 -11.92
C GLY A 240 8.96 -14.81 -12.81
N ASN A 241 9.42 -13.66 -13.31
CA ASN A 241 10.63 -13.62 -14.16
C ASN A 241 11.89 -14.05 -13.42
N ASN A 242 11.99 -13.76 -12.12
CA ASN A 242 13.15 -14.19 -11.32
C ASN A 242 13.12 -15.69 -11.04
N VAL A 243 11.94 -16.23 -10.78
CA VAL A 243 11.74 -17.68 -10.58
C VAL A 243 12.04 -18.46 -11.87
N LEU A 244 11.56 -17.93 -13.00
CA LEU A 244 11.78 -18.54 -14.32
C LEU A 244 13.11 -18.09 -14.98
N ASN A 245 14.03 -17.51 -14.21
CA ASN A 245 15.27 -16.99 -14.77
C ASN A 245 16.14 -18.09 -15.40
N GLN A 246 16.17 -19.29 -14.81
CA GLN A 246 16.88 -20.43 -15.38
C GLN A 246 16.28 -20.81 -16.74
N VAL A 247 14.96 -20.95 -16.83
CA VAL A 247 14.25 -21.19 -18.12
C VAL A 247 14.59 -20.12 -19.15
N ALA A 248 14.59 -18.84 -18.72
CA ALA A 248 14.90 -17.73 -19.61
C ALA A 248 16.35 -17.80 -20.13
N THR A 249 17.28 -18.24 -19.28
CA THR A 249 18.69 -18.41 -19.63
C THR A 249 18.90 -19.61 -20.57
N ASP A 250 18.32 -20.74 -20.24
CA ASP A 250 18.56 -21.98 -20.99
C ASP A 250 17.84 -21.97 -22.34
N LEU A 251 16.61 -21.42 -22.38
CA LEU A 251 15.78 -21.51 -23.58
C LEU A 251 15.78 -20.24 -24.44
N PHE A 252 15.93 -19.04 -23.87
CA PHE A 252 15.67 -17.78 -24.59
C PHE A 252 16.83 -16.79 -24.62
N ILE A 253 17.97 -17.03 -23.93
CA ILE A 253 19.03 -16.03 -23.79
C ILE A 253 19.69 -15.67 -25.13
N GLU A 254 19.95 -16.67 -25.97
CA GLU A 254 20.64 -16.48 -27.23
C GLU A 254 19.72 -15.89 -28.29
N ILE A 255 20.25 -15.02 -29.14
CA ILE A 255 19.58 -14.54 -30.35
C ILE A 255 20.02 -15.44 -31.50
N ILE A 256 19.10 -16.28 -31.99
CA ILE A 256 19.36 -17.21 -33.10
C ILE A 256 18.73 -16.66 -34.36
N PRO A 257 19.51 -16.50 -35.45
CA PRO A 257 18.96 -16.07 -36.74
C PRO A 257 17.86 -17.04 -37.22
N GLY A 258 16.71 -16.50 -37.57
CA GLY A 258 15.52 -17.28 -37.98
C GLY A 258 14.57 -17.61 -36.85
N GLU A 259 14.94 -17.47 -35.58
CA GLU A 259 14.05 -17.66 -34.41
C GLU A 259 13.57 -16.31 -33.87
N ILE A 260 12.25 -16.16 -33.69
CA ILE A 260 11.65 -14.90 -33.26
C ILE A 260 11.77 -14.71 -31.75
N VAL A 261 11.55 -15.80 -31.00
CA VAL A 261 11.42 -15.74 -29.54
C VAL A 261 12.79 -15.77 -28.89
N SER A 262 13.14 -14.69 -28.24
CA SER A 262 14.33 -14.57 -27.39
C SER A 262 14.01 -13.76 -26.15
N LYS A 263 14.85 -13.80 -25.12
CA LYS A 263 14.69 -12.97 -23.93
C LYS A 263 14.65 -11.49 -24.27
N SER A 264 15.54 -11.04 -25.15
CA SER A 264 15.54 -9.65 -25.65
C SER A 264 14.23 -9.28 -26.38
N PHE A 265 13.64 -10.21 -27.13
CA PHE A 265 12.33 -9.99 -27.76
C PHE A 265 11.21 -9.81 -26.72
N LEU A 266 11.17 -10.70 -25.70
CA LEU A 266 10.18 -10.63 -24.63
C LEU A 266 10.34 -9.35 -23.79
N ASP A 267 11.56 -8.99 -23.41
CA ASP A 267 11.82 -7.80 -22.60
C ASP A 267 11.53 -6.51 -23.38
N THR A 268 11.84 -6.48 -24.70
CA THR A 268 11.66 -5.28 -25.52
C THR A 268 10.21 -5.04 -25.94
N PHE A 269 9.52 -6.08 -26.41
CA PHE A 269 8.20 -5.89 -27.05
C PHE A 269 7.02 -6.30 -26.17
N VAL A 270 7.24 -7.04 -25.08
CA VAL A 270 6.15 -7.57 -24.26
C VAL A 270 6.17 -6.98 -22.85
N ASN A 271 7.31 -6.98 -22.18
CA ASN A 271 7.44 -6.51 -20.81
C ASN A 271 7.63 -4.99 -20.71
N ILE A 272 6.94 -4.21 -21.55
CA ILE A 272 7.04 -2.75 -21.56
C ILE A 272 6.46 -2.18 -20.27
N GLY A 273 7.28 -1.47 -19.51
CA GLY A 273 6.94 -1.02 -18.16
C GLY A 273 7.08 -2.13 -17.10
N GLY A 274 7.68 -3.27 -17.47
CA GLY A 274 7.88 -4.46 -16.64
C GLY A 274 6.84 -5.55 -16.87
N THR A 275 6.87 -6.59 -16.03
CA THR A 275 5.98 -7.74 -16.16
C THR A 275 4.52 -7.32 -16.18
N GLY A 276 3.72 -7.95 -17.03
CA GLY A 276 2.32 -7.59 -17.23
C GLY A 276 2.10 -6.46 -18.22
N CYS A 277 3.17 -5.95 -18.86
CA CYS A 277 3.12 -4.76 -19.75
C CYS A 277 2.46 -3.57 -19.05
N VAL A 278 2.86 -3.30 -17.79
CA VAL A 278 2.14 -2.38 -16.89
C VAL A 278 2.30 -0.90 -17.22
N ILE A 279 3.04 -0.55 -18.27
CA ILE A 279 3.02 0.81 -18.83
C ILE A 279 1.58 1.23 -19.21
N GLY A 280 0.78 0.29 -19.73
CA GLY A 280 -0.62 0.56 -20.04
C GLY A 280 -1.48 0.75 -18.80
N LEU A 281 -1.21 0.00 -17.73
CA LEU A 281 -1.84 0.23 -16.42
C LEU A 281 -1.51 1.62 -15.89
N LEU A 282 -0.23 2.00 -15.92
CA LEU A 282 0.23 3.33 -15.50
C LEU A 282 -0.53 4.45 -16.23
N LEU A 283 -0.54 4.38 -17.57
CA LEU A 283 -1.22 5.37 -18.40
C LEU A 283 -2.74 5.36 -18.16
N ALA A 284 -3.35 4.17 -18.03
CA ALA A 284 -4.77 4.06 -17.70
C ALA A 284 -5.10 4.66 -16.32
N MET A 285 -4.22 4.48 -15.31
CA MET A 285 -4.37 5.11 -13.99
C MET A 285 -4.25 6.63 -14.05
N MET A 286 -3.33 7.16 -14.85
CA MET A 286 -3.14 8.61 -15.02
C MET A 286 -4.36 9.26 -15.70
N VAL A 287 -4.90 8.62 -16.74
CA VAL A 287 -6.01 9.16 -17.53
C VAL A 287 -7.36 8.92 -16.87
N PHE A 288 -7.63 7.71 -16.39
CA PHE A 288 -8.93 7.28 -15.90
C PHE A 288 -9.03 7.18 -14.37
N GLY A 289 -7.91 7.30 -13.65
CA GLY A 289 -7.91 7.27 -12.18
C GLY A 289 -8.64 8.47 -11.60
N LYS A 290 -9.65 8.22 -10.79
CA LYS A 290 -10.47 9.26 -10.13
C LYS A 290 -9.99 9.56 -8.71
N ARG A 291 -9.46 8.54 -8.00
CA ARG A 291 -9.00 8.68 -6.62
C ARG A 291 -7.63 9.35 -6.56
N SER A 292 -7.44 10.22 -5.57
CA SER A 292 -6.15 10.87 -5.28
C SER A 292 -5.03 9.85 -5.07
N SER A 293 -5.32 8.74 -4.36
CA SER A 293 -4.35 7.65 -4.14
C SER A 293 -3.89 6.99 -5.44
N THR A 294 -4.81 6.71 -6.38
CA THR A 294 -4.49 6.15 -7.69
C THR A 294 -3.60 7.11 -8.49
N LYS A 295 -3.93 8.41 -8.49
CA LYS A 295 -3.12 9.43 -9.17
C LYS A 295 -1.74 9.60 -8.53
N LYS A 296 -1.66 9.70 -7.19
CA LYS A 296 -0.38 9.79 -6.48
C LYS A 296 0.52 8.61 -6.78
N LEU A 297 -0.03 7.38 -6.71
CA LEU A 297 0.72 6.16 -7.04
C LEU A 297 1.22 6.17 -8.49
N SER A 298 0.39 6.57 -9.46
CA SER A 298 0.80 6.63 -10.86
C SER A 298 1.92 7.65 -11.10
N HIS A 299 1.90 8.80 -10.43
CA HIS A 299 3.00 9.77 -10.52
C HIS A 299 4.30 9.24 -9.87
N MET A 300 4.21 8.60 -8.71
CA MET A 300 5.38 8.00 -8.05
C MET A 300 6.00 6.88 -8.88
N ALA A 301 5.16 6.08 -9.54
CA ALA A 301 5.59 4.94 -10.34
C ALA A 301 6.05 5.32 -11.77
N LEU A 302 5.82 6.57 -12.20
CA LEU A 302 6.09 6.99 -13.58
C LEU A 302 7.55 6.78 -13.97
N LEU A 303 8.46 7.32 -13.19
CA LEU A 303 9.89 7.24 -13.50
C LEU A 303 10.42 5.79 -13.46
N PRO A 304 10.21 4.99 -12.38
CA PRO A 304 10.61 3.58 -12.39
C PRO A 304 10.01 2.78 -13.55
N ASN A 305 8.74 3.03 -13.89
CA ASN A 305 8.04 2.27 -14.91
C ASN A 305 8.54 2.55 -16.34
N ILE A 306 9.00 3.78 -16.62
CA ILE A 306 9.68 4.11 -17.88
C ILE A 306 10.93 3.22 -18.08
N PHE A 307 11.60 2.84 -16.98
CA PHE A 307 12.75 1.93 -16.96
C PHE A 307 12.36 0.45 -16.75
N ASN A 308 11.10 0.11 -17.03
CA ASN A 308 10.54 -1.24 -16.93
C ASN A 308 10.55 -1.84 -15.51
N ILE A 309 10.64 -0.99 -14.48
CA ILE A 309 10.57 -1.39 -13.07
C ILE A 309 9.11 -1.31 -12.62
N SER A 310 8.48 -2.47 -12.42
CA SER A 310 7.04 -2.60 -12.19
C SER A 310 6.63 -2.75 -10.73
N GLU A 311 7.56 -3.00 -9.83
CA GLU A 311 7.33 -3.41 -8.45
C GLU A 311 6.44 -2.41 -7.70
N LEU A 312 6.69 -1.10 -7.87
CA LEU A 312 5.91 -0.07 -7.20
C LEU A 312 4.43 -0.08 -7.63
N LEU A 313 4.16 -0.33 -8.92
CA LEU A 313 2.78 -0.49 -9.43
C LEU A 313 2.15 -1.79 -8.96
N VAL A 314 2.88 -2.91 -9.08
CA VAL A 314 2.33 -4.25 -8.79
C VAL A 314 2.01 -4.40 -7.31
N PHE A 315 2.85 -3.87 -6.42
CA PHE A 315 2.63 -3.92 -4.98
C PHE A 315 1.74 -2.77 -4.46
N GLY A 316 1.83 -1.59 -5.06
CA GLY A 316 1.06 -0.41 -4.64
C GLY A 316 -0.38 -0.38 -5.18
N PHE A 317 -0.62 -0.89 -6.39
CA PHE A 317 -1.95 -1.06 -6.95
C PHE A 317 -2.44 -2.50 -6.69
N PRO A 318 -3.72 -2.74 -6.41
CA PRO A 318 -4.18 -4.06 -5.99
C PRO A 318 -4.27 -5.04 -7.17
N ILE A 319 -3.13 -5.51 -7.63
CA ILE A 319 -3.01 -6.60 -8.62
C ILE A 319 -2.98 -7.94 -7.88
N ILE A 320 -2.16 -8.02 -6.83
CA ILE A 320 -1.92 -9.23 -6.05
C ILE A 320 -3.19 -9.64 -5.30
N TYR A 321 -3.58 -10.92 -5.41
CA TYR A 321 -4.81 -11.48 -4.86
C TYR A 321 -6.08 -10.70 -5.24
N ASN A 322 -6.09 -10.10 -6.42
CA ASN A 322 -7.25 -9.41 -6.97
C ASN A 322 -7.66 -10.02 -8.32
N PRO A 323 -8.68 -10.88 -8.36
CA PRO A 323 -9.12 -11.53 -9.60
C PRO A 323 -9.48 -10.56 -10.73
N LEU A 324 -10.03 -9.37 -10.36
CA LEU A 324 -10.39 -8.36 -11.36
C LEU A 324 -9.16 -7.83 -12.10
N MET A 325 -8.07 -7.56 -11.38
CA MET A 325 -6.85 -7.02 -11.98
C MET A 325 -5.90 -8.09 -12.50
N ALA A 326 -6.03 -9.34 -12.05
CA ALA A 326 -5.27 -10.47 -12.58
C ALA A 326 -5.59 -10.73 -14.07
N ILE A 327 -6.85 -10.50 -14.48
CA ILE A 327 -7.27 -10.71 -15.88
C ILE A 327 -6.45 -9.85 -16.84
N PRO A 328 -6.47 -8.51 -16.77
CA PRO A 328 -5.66 -7.69 -17.67
C PRO A 328 -4.16 -7.90 -17.47
N PHE A 329 -3.69 -8.20 -16.26
CA PHE A 329 -2.28 -8.41 -15.97
C PHE A 329 -1.69 -9.64 -16.68
N ILE A 330 -2.49 -10.70 -16.85
CA ILE A 330 -2.09 -11.91 -17.61
C ILE A 330 -2.39 -11.74 -19.10
N LEU A 331 -3.53 -11.15 -19.45
CA LEU A 331 -3.99 -11.04 -20.84
C LEU A 331 -3.15 -10.06 -21.67
N THR A 332 -2.75 -8.93 -21.08
CA THR A 332 -2.04 -7.87 -21.82
C THR A 332 -0.70 -8.35 -22.39
N PRO A 333 0.22 -8.99 -21.64
CA PRO A 333 1.45 -9.50 -22.23
C PRO A 333 1.20 -10.55 -23.31
N VAL A 334 0.15 -11.36 -23.17
CA VAL A 334 -0.24 -12.34 -24.21
C VAL A 334 -0.62 -11.64 -25.51
N LEU A 335 -1.44 -10.57 -25.42
CA LEU A 335 -1.85 -9.79 -26.61
C LEU A 335 -0.65 -9.07 -27.24
N CYS A 336 0.19 -8.42 -26.44
CA CYS A 336 1.39 -7.73 -26.93
C CYS A 336 2.40 -8.70 -27.57
N TYR A 337 2.59 -9.87 -26.96
CA TYR A 337 3.43 -10.93 -27.49
C TYR A 337 2.93 -11.44 -28.84
N THR A 338 1.63 -11.77 -28.89
CA THR A 338 1.01 -12.25 -30.13
C THR A 338 1.13 -11.22 -31.24
N ASN A 339 0.86 -9.94 -30.96
CA ASN A 339 1.00 -8.86 -31.92
C ASN A 339 2.44 -8.74 -32.43
N ALA A 340 3.43 -8.63 -31.54
CA ALA A 340 4.82 -8.50 -31.93
C ALA A 340 5.33 -9.73 -32.70
N PHE A 341 4.95 -10.94 -32.25
CA PHE A 341 5.29 -12.20 -32.94
C PHE A 341 4.74 -12.25 -34.36
N LEU A 342 3.45 -11.92 -34.55
CA LEU A 342 2.82 -11.91 -35.87
C LEU A 342 3.45 -10.86 -36.79
N LEU A 343 3.70 -9.64 -36.26
CA LEU A 343 4.35 -8.58 -37.04
C LEU A 343 5.78 -8.95 -37.45
N THR A 344 6.50 -9.72 -36.62
CA THR A 344 7.82 -10.26 -36.99
C THR A 344 7.69 -11.35 -38.04
N LYS A 345 6.71 -12.27 -37.88
CA LYS A 345 6.50 -13.38 -38.81
C LYS A 345 6.12 -12.91 -40.23
N ILE A 346 5.36 -11.83 -40.37
CA ILE A 346 5.02 -11.25 -41.66
C ILE A 346 6.10 -10.30 -42.24
N GLY A 347 7.24 -10.12 -41.52
CA GLY A 347 8.37 -9.30 -41.96
C GLY A 347 8.19 -7.79 -41.77
N PHE A 348 7.12 -7.32 -41.09
CA PHE A 348 6.97 -5.92 -40.72
C PHE A 348 7.98 -5.49 -39.67
N LEU A 349 8.06 -6.21 -38.55
CA LEU A 349 9.07 -6.02 -37.51
C LEU A 349 10.32 -6.82 -37.89
N PRO A 350 11.50 -6.20 -38.01
CA PRO A 350 12.74 -6.94 -38.17
C PRO A 350 13.01 -7.79 -36.94
N GLN A 351 13.70 -8.91 -37.13
CA GLN A 351 14.16 -9.74 -36.03
C GLN A 351 15.02 -8.93 -35.06
N VAL A 352 14.95 -9.29 -33.79
CA VAL A 352 15.89 -8.78 -32.78
C VAL A 352 17.28 -9.30 -33.11
N THR A 353 18.22 -8.38 -33.24
CA THR A 353 19.62 -8.69 -33.61
C THR A 353 20.60 -8.37 -32.50
N THR A 354 20.18 -7.56 -31.53
CA THR A 354 21.04 -7.06 -30.45
C THR A 354 20.37 -7.27 -29.10
N THR A 355 21.14 -7.74 -28.13
CA THR A 355 20.67 -7.81 -26.73
C THR A 355 20.59 -6.39 -26.16
N VAL A 356 19.45 -6.05 -25.62
CA VAL A 356 19.21 -4.76 -24.95
C VAL A 356 18.93 -5.01 -23.47
N THR A 357 19.51 -4.20 -22.62
CA THR A 357 19.26 -4.28 -21.17
C THR A 357 17.77 -4.09 -20.91
N TRP A 358 17.16 -4.96 -20.11
CA TRP A 358 15.72 -4.94 -19.82
C TRP A 358 15.22 -3.61 -19.23
N THR A 359 16.12 -2.85 -18.55
CA THR A 359 15.83 -1.53 -17.99
C THR A 359 15.83 -0.41 -19.03
N THR A 360 16.16 -0.70 -20.31
CA THR A 360 16.16 0.34 -21.36
C THR A 360 14.74 0.84 -21.61
N PRO A 361 14.51 2.16 -21.58
CA PRO A 361 13.19 2.72 -21.81
C PRO A 361 12.56 2.28 -23.14
N ALA A 362 11.22 2.15 -23.11
CA ALA A 362 10.47 1.88 -24.34
C ALA A 362 10.78 2.92 -25.43
N LEU A 363 10.55 2.58 -26.67
CA LEU A 363 10.90 3.28 -27.90
C LEU A 363 12.42 3.23 -28.21
N LEU A 364 13.26 3.53 -27.22
CA LEU A 364 14.71 3.38 -27.38
C LEU A 364 15.09 1.90 -27.49
N SER A 365 14.56 1.05 -26.61
CA SER A 365 14.80 -0.40 -26.63
C SER A 365 14.35 -1.05 -27.94
N GLY A 366 13.19 -0.66 -28.48
CA GLY A 366 12.68 -1.16 -29.75
C GLY A 366 13.57 -0.83 -30.94
N TYR A 367 14.09 0.39 -30.98
CA TYR A 367 15.06 0.79 -31.99
C TYR A 367 16.39 0.04 -31.86
N LEU A 368 16.96 0.01 -30.64
CA LEU A 368 18.26 -0.64 -30.39
C LEU A 368 18.23 -2.14 -30.68
N ALA A 369 17.15 -2.83 -30.29
CA ALA A 369 17.02 -4.27 -30.48
C ALA A 369 16.91 -4.69 -31.96
N THR A 370 16.33 -3.84 -32.81
CA THR A 370 16.04 -4.18 -34.21
C THR A 370 16.79 -3.32 -35.20
N SER A 371 17.54 -2.30 -34.77
CA SER A 371 18.16 -1.26 -35.59
C SER A 371 17.18 -0.62 -36.61
N SER A 372 15.90 -0.54 -36.23
CA SER A 372 14.83 -0.09 -37.11
C SER A 372 13.78 0.76 -36.40
N VAL A 373 13.31 1.81 -37.03
CA VAL A 373 12.19 2.64 -36.59
C VAL A 373 10.88 1.82 -36.47
N LYS A 374 10.76 0.70 -37.20
CA LYS A 374 9.60 -0.20 -37.09
C LYS A 374 9.49 -0.82 -35.68
N GLY A 375 10.63 -1.01 -34.97
CA GLY A 375 10.62 -1.43 -33.56
C GLY A 375 9.92 -0.42 -32.65
N ILE A 376 10.11 0.88 -32.89
CA ILE A 376 9.42 1.94 -32.17
C ILE A 376 7.90 1.87 -32.40
N TRP A 377 7.48 1.70 -33.66
CA TRP A 377 6.06 1.62 -34.01
C TRP A 377 5.37 0.41 -33.36
N VAL A 378 6.04 -0.76 -33.33
CA VAL A 378 5.47 -1.94 -32.68
C VAL A 378 5.35 -1.75 -31.18
N GLN A 379 6.31 -1.09 -30.53
CA GLN A 379 6.18 -0.75 -29.12
C GLN A 379 5.01 0.23 -28.86
N LEU A 380 4.84 1.26 -29.70
CA LEU A 380 3.70 2.17 -29.59
C LEU A 380 2.35 1.46 -29.74
N ILE A 381 2.25 0.51 -30.69
CA ILE A 381 1.05 -0.32 -30.88
C ILE A 381 0.82 -1.17 -29.62
N ASN A 382 1.86 -1.81 -29.08
CA ASN A 382 1.74 -2.63 -27.86
C ASN A 382 1.38 -1.80 -26.62
N ILE A 383 1.89 -0.58 -26.49
CA ILE A 383 1.47 0.36 -25.45
C ILE A 383 -0.03 0.69 -25.61
N ALA A 384 -0.48 0.97 -26.82
CA ALA A 384 -1.90 1.24 -27.07
C ALA A 384 -2.79 0.03 -26.76
N ILE A 385 -2.39 -1.20 -27.15
CA ILE A 385 -3.06 -2.45 -26.79
C ILE A 385 -3.12 -2.59 -25.26
N SER A 386 -2.01 -2.32 -24.59
CA SER A 386 -1.92 -2.40 -23.14
C SER A 386 -2.88 -1.42 -22.47
N VAL A 387 -2.90 -0.14 -22.88
CA VAL A 387 -3.84 0.86 -22.34
C VAL A 387 -5.28 0.41 -22.56
N ALA A 388 -5.62 -0.03 -23.78
CA ALA A 388 -6.96 -0.49 -24.11
C ALA A 388 -7.40 -1.70 -23.27
N CYS A 389 -6.47 -2.60 -22.98
CA CYS A 389 -6.73 -3.76 -22.14
C CYS A 389 -6.93 -3.39 -20.66
N TYR A 390 -6.09 -2.50 -20.09
CA TYR A 390 -6.19 -2.11 -18.69
C TYR A 390 -7.30 -1.10 -18.38
N ALA A 391 -7.62 -0.19 -19.30
CA ALA A 391 -8.55 0.92 -19.06
C ALA A 391 -9.92 0.47 -18.51
N PRO A 392 -10.63 -0.53 -19.08
CA PRO A 392 -11.92 -0.94 -18.57
C PRO A 392 -11.82 -1.50 -17.13
N PHE A 393 -10.75 -2.21 -16.81
CA PHE A 393 -10.56 -2.80 -15.48
C PHE A 393 -10.19 -1.73 -14.44
N VAL A 394 -9.40 -0.73 -14.81
CA VAL A 394 -9.14 0.44 -13.95
C VAL A 394 -10.43 1.18 -13.65
N LEU A 395 -11.28 1.45 -14.66
CA LEU A 395 -12.58 2.09 -14.47
C LEU A 395 -13.51 1.25 -13.58
N MET A 396 -13.57 -0.05 -13.79
CA MET A 396 -14.36 -0.96 -12.95
C MET A 396 -13.87 -0.98 -11.49
N TYR A 397 -12.55 -1.02 -11.30
CA TYR A 397 -11.94 -0.98 -9.99
C TYR A 397 -12.20 0.34 -9.26
N GLU A 398 -12.04 1.48 -9.95
CA GLU A 398 -12.36 2.81 -9.40
C GLU A 398 -13.83 2.90 -8.97
N LYS A 399 -14.76 2.47 -9.84
CA LYS A 399 -16.20 2.46 -9.54
C LYS A 399 -16.52 1.56 -8.33
N LYS A 400 -15.95 0.34 -8.29
CA LYS A 400 -16.14 -0.58 -7.17
C LYS A 400 -15.63 0.02 -5.86
N SER A 401 -14.44 0.60 -5.87
CA SER A 401 -13.84 1.22 -4.69
C SER A 401 -14.63 2.43 -4.20
N ILE A 402 -15.15 3.28 -5.11
CA ILE A 402 -16.02 4.41 -4.73
C ILE A 402 -17.29 3.90 -4.06
N ASN A 403 -17.94 2.89 -4.62
CA ASN A 403 -19.15 2.30 -4.04
C ASN A 403 -18.89 1.68 -2.65
N GLU A 404 -17.76 0.96 -2.49
CA GLU A 404 -17.36 0.39 -1.18
C GLU A 404 -17.17 1.48 -0.11
N TYR A 405 -16.59 2.62 -0.48
CA TYR A 405 -16.44 3.75 0.45
C TYR A 405 -17.77 4.46 0.73
N SER A 406 -18.67 4.56 -0.24
CA SER A 406 -20.02 5.12 -0.01
C SER A 406 -20.79 4.27 0.99
N THR A 407 -20.81 2.96 0.80
CA THR A 407 -21.44 2.02 1.75
C THR A 407 -20.80 2.11 3.14
N ALA A 408 -19.48 2.17 3.22
CA ALA A 408 -18.77 2.31 4.51
C ALA A 408 -19.08 3.66 5.20
N MET A 409 -19.34 4.74 4.44
CA MET A 409 -19.75 6.02 4.99
C MET A 409 -21.15 5.93 5.62
N ASP A 410 -22.09 5.29 4.91
CA ASP A 410 -23.44 5.08 5.43
C ASP A 410 -23.43 4.22 6.69
N GLU A 411 -22.58 3.17 6.72
CA GLU A 411 -22.37 2.33 7.91
C GLU A 411 -21.76 3.13 9.06
N LEU A 412 -20.73 3.95 8.83
CA LEU A 412 -20.11 4.81 9.85
C LEU A 412 -21.13 5.75 10.49
N ILE A 413 -21.94 6.44 9.65
CA ILE A 413 -22.98 7.34 10.12
C ILE A 413 -24.04 6.55 10.90
N GLY A 414 -24.40 5.36 10.45
CA GLY A 414 -25.36 4.48 11.14
C GLY A 414 -24.86 4.03 12.52
N ILE A 415 -23.57 3.65 12.62
CA ILE A 415 -22.93 3.28 13.90
C ILE A 415 -22.95 4.48 14.85
N LEU A 416 -22.51 5.66 14.38
CA LEU A 416 -22.48 6.86 15.20
C LEU A 416 -23.87 7.24 15.74
N LYS A 417 -24.90 7.27 14.88
CA LYS A 417 -26.28 7.55 15.32
C LYS A 417 -26.78 6.56 16.36
N LYS A 418 -26.42 5.27 16.19
CA LYS A 418 -26.81 4.26 17.17
C LYS A 418 -26.09 4.45 18.51
N CYS A 419 -24.83 4.88 18.48
CA CYS A 419 -24.08 5.20 19.71
C CYS A 419 -24.66 6.43 20.43
N GLU A 420 -25.07 7.46 19.67
CA GLU A 420 -25.77 8.62 20.24
C GLU A 420 -27.08 8.21 20.95
N GLU A 421 -27.79 7.20 20.43
CA GLU A 421 -29.02 6.68 21.04
C GLU A 421 -28.75 5.78 22.27
N THR A 422 -27.65 5.01 22.28
CA THR A 422 -27.36 4.00 23.31
C THR A 422 -26.37 4.45 24.37
N THR A 423 -25.76 5.61 24.24
CA THR A 423 -24.67 6.14 25.10
C THR A 423 -23.46 5.20 25.20
N GLU A 424 -23.25 4.32 24.21
CA GLU A 424 -22.09 3.45 24.14
C GLU A 424 -20.90 4.18 23.50
N GLU A 425 -19.73 4.13 24.15
CA GLU A 425 -18.50 4.66 23.54
C GLU A 425 -17.94 3.62 22.56
N ILE A 426 -17.86 4.00 21.28
CA ILE A 426 -17.23 3.21 20.23
C ILE A 426 -16.10 4.02 19.62
N VAL A 427 -14.96 3.36 19.38
CA VAL A 427 -13.83 3.92 18.65
C VAL A 427 -13.97 3.53 17.19
N LEU A 428 -14.46 4.47 16.35
CA LEU A 428 -14.73 4.22 14.92
C LEU A 428 -13.46 3.83 14.15
N THR A 429 -12.31 4.39 14.52
CA THR A 429 -11.02 4.08 13.90
C THR A 429 -10.55 2.65 14.19
N GLU A 430 -11.06 1.98 15.20
CA GLU A 430 -10.74 0.59 15.53
C GLU A 430 -11.73 -0.42 14.94
N CYS A 431 -12.81 0.04 14.32
CA CYS A 431 -13.76 -0.82 13.65
C CYS A 431 -13.09 -1.67 12.57
N GLU A 432 -13.58 -2.91 12.39
CA GLU A 432 -13.04 -3.81 11.36
C GLU A 432 -13.47 -3.43 9.94
N GLY A 433 -12.71 -3.89 8.96
CA GLY A 433 -13.09 -3.83 7.55
C GLY A 433 -12.96 -2.45 6.90
N ASN A 434 -13.92 -2.11 6.03
CA ASN A 434 -13.93 -0.85 5.27
C ASN A 434 -14.31 0.35 6.15
N VAL A 435 -15.10 0.13 7.18
CA VAL A 435 -15.59 1.15 8.12
C VAL A 435 -14.41 1.78 8.87
N GLY A 436 -13.61 0.99 9.60
CA GLY A 436 -12.45 1.51 10.32
C GLY A 436 -11.36 2.06 9.40
N ARG A 437 -11.19 1.48 8.20
CA ARG A 437 -10.27 2.06 7.19
C ARG A 437 -10.72 3.44 6.72
N LEU A 438 -12.02 3.63 6.52
CA LEU A 438 -12.59 4.92 6.14
C LEU A 438 -12.47 5.91 7.30
N ALA A 439 -12.76 5.50 8.53
CA ALA A 439 -12.63 6.35 9.71
C ALA A 439 -11.19 6.86 9.88
N LYS A 440 -10.17 5.98 9.77
CA LYS A 440 -8.74 6.36 9.80
C LYS A 440 -8.36 7.32 8.68
N LEU A 441 -8.88 7.10 7.47
CA LEU A 441 -8.63 7.98 6.33
C LEU A 441 -9.22 9.36 6.57
N LEU A 442 -10.47 9.43 7.03
CA LEU A 442 -11.13 10.71 7.32
C LEU A 442 -10.45 11.45 8.48
N ALA A 443 -10.02 10.75 9.53
CA ALA A 443 -9.28 11.34 10.64
C ALA A 443 -7.96 11.97 10.16
N ALA A 444 -7.19 11.27 9.33
CA ALA A 444 -5.94 11.79 8.76
C ALA A 444 -6.16 12.95 7.78
N ASP A 445 -7.22 12.89 6.94
CA ASP A 445 -7.55 13.99 6.02
C ASP A 445 -8.10 15.21 6.78
N LEU A 446 -8.74 15.02 7.94
CA LEU A 446 -9.17 16.11 8.84
C LEU A 446 -7.96 16.80 9.47
N ASP A 447 -7.00 16.04 10.01
CA ASP A 447 -5.76 16.58 10.56
C ASP A 447 -4.97 17.41 9.52
N ALA A 448 -4.84 16.90 8.30
CA ALA A 448 -4.24 17.62 7.19
C ALA A 448 -5.00 18.91 6.84
N SER A 449 -6.34 18.88 6.91
CA SER A 449 -7.20 20.04 6.64
C SER A 449 -7.05 21.13 7.73
N LEU A 450 -6.96 20.73 8.99
CA LEU A 450 -6.72 21.65 10.11
C LEU A 450 -5.33 22.27 10.05
N SER A 451 -4.29 21.47 9.79
CA SER A 451 -2.91 21.93 9.65
C SER A 451 -2.76 22.94 8.51
N ALA A 452 -3.39 22.69 7.35
CA ALA A 452 -3.38 23.61 6.22
C ALA A 452 -4.12 24.91 6.54
N SER A 453 -5.23 24.83 7.27
CA SER A 453 -6.03 25.99 7.65
C SER A 453 -5.34 26.88 8.70
N SER A 454 -4.52 26.32 9.56
CA SER A 454 -3.73 27.04 10.57
C SER A 454 -2.56 27.81 9.96
N ALA A 455 -1.96 27.30 8.87
CA ALA A 455 -0.85 27.96 8.16
C ALA A 455 -1.30 29.18 7.34
N ASP A 456 -2.59 29.25 6.93
CA ASP A 456 -3.14 30.30 6.04
C ASP A 456 -3.89 31.43 6.80
N SER A 457 -3.57 31.64 8.08
CA SER A 457 -4.29 32.62 8.94
C SER A 457 -4.29 34.07 8.41
N ASP A 458 -3.40 34.43 7.47
CA ASP A 458 -3.27 35.79 6.93
C ASP A 458 -3.74 35.96 5.46
N THR A 459 -4.10 34.90 4.76
CA THR A 459 -4.54 35.01 3.36
C THR A 459 -6.01 34.61 3.23
N GLN A 460 -6.83 35.48 2.62
CA GLN A 460 -8.25 35.25 2.25
C GLN A 460 -8.38 34.15 1.17
N LYS A 461 -7.80 32.96 1.36
CA LYS A 461 -8.09 31.86 0.45
C LYS A 461 -9.41 31.20 0.82
N THR A 462 -10.37 31.36 -0.09
CA THR A 462 -11.73 30.80 -0.06
C THR A 462 -11.79 29.26 -0.23
N ASP A 463 -10.65 28.59 -0.36
CA ASP A 463 -10.57 27.18 -0.74
C ASP A 463 -10.27 26.20 0.43
N SER A 464 -10.50 26.62 1.69
CA SER A 464 -10.42 25.66 2.80
C SER A 464 -11.52 24.60 2.69
N PRO A 465 -11.22 23.31 2.81
CA PRO A 465 -12.25 22.27 2.84
C PRO A 465 -13.15 22.36 4.07
N LEU A 466 -12.69 23.02 5.16
CA LEU A 466 -13.48 23.30 6.36
C LEU A 466 -14.15 24.67 6.24
N LEU A 467 -15.45 24.67 6.20
CA LEU A 467 -16.30 25.85 6.02
C LEU A 467 -17.21 26.04 7.22
N ILE A 468 -17.51 27.30 7.55
CA ILE A 468 -18.57 27.62 8.53
C ILE A 468 -19.78 28.16 7.77
N LYS A 469 -20.94 27.56 8.01
CA LYS A 469 -22.22 28.09 7.58
C LYS A 469 -22.94 28.72 8.77
N TYR A 470 -23.67 29.79 8.51
CA TYR A 470 -24.35 30.56 9.53
C TYR A 470 -25.84 30.37 9.40
N GLN A 471 -26.50 29.87 10.46
CA GLN A 471 -27.95 29.76 10.54
C GLN A 471 -28.50 30.98 11.27
N PRO A 472 -29.25 31.87 10.59
CA PRO A 472 -29.72 33.13 11.19
C PRO A 472 -30.76 32.88 12.27
N GLN A 473 -30.70 33.68 13.34
CA GLN A 473 -31.66 33.73 14.43
C GLN A 473 -32.43 35.06 14.37
N PHE A 474 -33.75 34.98 14.48
CA PHE A 474 -34.66 36.14 14.35
C PHE A 474 -35.41 36.41 15.65
N ASP A 475 -35.71 37.67 15.92
CA ASP A 475 -36.60 38.05 16.99
C ASP A 475 -38.09 37.92 16.56
N ASN A 476 -39.02 38.21 17.49
CA ASN A 476 -40.45 38.12 17.23
C ASN A 476 -40.94 39.17 16.20
N LEU A 477 -40.13 40.15 15.86
CA LEU A 477 -40.42 41.20 14.88
C LEU A 477 -39.79 40.92 13.51
N GLY A 478 -39.09 39.78 13.36
CA GLY A 478 -38.43 39.37 12.12
C GLY A 478 -37.08 40.02 11.88
N HIS A 479 -36.47 40.68 12.88
CA HIS A 479 -35.12 41.20 12.75
C HIS A 479 -34.10 40.10 13.03
N CYS A 480 -33.04 40.04 12.21
CA CYS A 480 -31.95 39.11 12.43
C CYS A 480 -31.06 39.60 13.59
N ILE A 481 -31.14 38.94 14.72
CA ILE A 481 -30.44 39.31 15.97
C ILE A 481 -29.16 38.48 16.22
N GLY A 482 -28.99 37.38 15.50
CA GLY A 482 -27.85 36.51 15.67
C GLY A 482 -27.76 35.43 14.60
N ALA A 483 -26.75 34.56 14.73
CA ALA A 483 -26.65 33.36 13.93
C ALA A 483 -25.90 32.28 14.71
N GLU A 484 -26.16 31.03 14.38
CA GLU A 484 -25.41 29.88 14.85
C GLU A 484 -24.36 29.46 13.82
N SER A 485 -23.14 29.24 14.30
CA SER A 485 -21.99 28.81 13.49
C SER A 485 -21.97 27.28 13.36
N LEU A 486 -22.15 26.78 12.17
CA LEU A 486 -22.28 25.36 11.88
C LEU A 486 -21.14 24.89 10.98
N LEU A 487 -20.28 24.01 11.50
CA LEU A 487 -19.21 23.39 10.75
C LEU A 487 -19.74 22.61 9.53
N ARG A 488 -19.05 22.75 8.40
CA ARG A 488 -19.23 21.93 7.20
C ARG A 488 -17.85 21.53 6.68
N TRP A 489 -17.63 20.24 6.55
CA TRP A 489 -16.43 19.72 5.90
C TRP A 489 -16.79 19.24 4.50
N ASN A 490 -16.36 20.01 3.49
CA ASN A 490 -16.52 19.63 2.09
C ASN A 490 -15.30 18.80 1.66
N HIS A 491 -15.37 17.50 1.92
CA HIS A 491 -14.29 16.59 1.61
C HIS A 491 -14.18 16.35 0.10
N THR A 492 -12.97 16.43 -0.47
CA THR A 492 -12.73 16.34 -1.91
C THR A 492 -13.26 15.07 -2.58
N ARG A 493 -13.40 13.95 -1.82
CA ARG A 493 -13.88 12.66 -2.33
C ARG A 493 -15.32 12.35 -1.96
N PHE A 494 -15.75 12.76 -0.78
CA PHE A 494 -17.02 12.32 -0.20
C PHE A 494 -18.07 13.44 -0.15
N GLY A 495 -17.72 14.64 -0.63
CA GLY A 495 -18.60 15.80 -0.50
C GLY A 495 -18.75 16.25 0.95
N ILE A 496 -19.94 16.68 1.33
CA ILE A 496 -20.20 17.16 2.69
C ILE A 496 -20.24 15.97 3.65
N VAL A 497 -19.28 15.91 4.55
CA VAL A 497 -19.21 14.90 5.61
C VAL A 497 -20.18 15.28 6.73
N TYR A 498 -20.84 14.28 7.31
CA TYR A 498 -21.79 14.46 8.42
C TYR A 498 -21.10 15.13 9.62
N PRO A 499 -21.56 16.33 10.07
CA PRO A 499 -20.83 17.13 11.07
C PRO A 499 -20.56 16.41 12.40
N PRO A 500 -21.50 15.64 13.00
CA PRO A 500 -21.21 14.87 14.19
C PRO A 500 -20.07 13.86 14.01
N LEU A 501 -19.96 13.24 12.81
CA LEU A 501 -18.84 12.34 12.50
C LEU A 501 -17.51 13.09 12.48
N VAL A 502 -17.47 14.33 12.01
CA VAL A 502 -16.23 15.14 12.01
C VAL A 502 -15.77 15.42 13.45
N VAL A 503 -16.69 15.82 14.33
CA VAL A 503 -16.39 16.08 15.75
C VAL A 503 -15.92 14.79 16.46
N HIS A 504 -16.59 13.67 16.21
CA HIS A 504 -16.23 12.38 16.79
C HIS A 504 -14.83 11.92 16.36
N LEU A 505 -14.51 12.02 15.07
CA LEU A 505 -13.18 11.70 14.55
C LEU A 505 -12.09 12.64 15.09
N ALA A 506 -12.40 13.94 15.27
CA ALA A 506 -11.47 14.88 15.90
C ALA A 506 -11.19 14.49 17.37
N LYS A 507 -12.23 14.03 18.10
CA LYS A 507 -12.10 13.53 19.48
C LYS A 507 -11.19 12.29 19.52
N GLU A 508 -11.44 11.31 18.66
CA GLU A 508 -10.62 10.08 18.59
C GLU A 508 -9.15 10.34 18.22
N SER A 509 -8.90 11.30 17.32
CA SER A 509 -7.54 11.65 16.88
C SER A 509 -6.83 12.67 17.77
N GLY A 510 -7.46 13.13 18.85
CA GLY A 510 -6.89 14.11 19.77
C GLY A 510 -6.84 15.54 19.25
N ASN A 511 -7.51 15.85 18.14
CA ASN A 511 -7.53 17.15 17.45
C ASN A 511 -8.80 17.98 17.74
N LEU A 512 -9.58 17.59 18.75
CA LEU A 512 -10.86 18.22 19.06
C LEU A 512 -10.69 19.70 19.46
N TYR A 513 -9.70 20.01 20.28
CA TYR A 513 -9.39 21.37 20.70
C TYR A 513 -9.01 22.25 19.50
N GLU A 514 -8.19 21.76 18.61
CA GLU A 514 -7.74 22.44 17.40
C GLU A 514 -8.93 22.69 16.44
N LEU A 515 -9.82 21.72 16.29
CA LEU A 515 -11.04 21.86 15.48
C LEU A 515 -11.98 22.93 16.04
N GLU A 516 -12.29 22.88 17.33
CA GLU A 516 -13.23 23.82 17.96
C GLU A 516 -12.65 25.24 18.04
N THR A 517 -11.37 25.40 18.34
CA THR A 517 -10.71 26.71 18.31
C THR A 517 -10.66 27.28 16.89
N TYR A 518 -10.46 26.45 15.85
CA TYR A 518 -10.58 26.87 14.45
C TYR A 518 -11.99 27.40 14.14
N ILE A 519 -13.05 26.69 14.58
CA ILE A 519 -14.44 27.11 14.37
C ILE A 519 -14.71 28.47 15.06
N ILE A 520 -14.27 28.62 16.31
CA ILE A 520 -14.43 29.84 17.08
C ILE A 520 -13.69 31.02 16.42
N GLU A 521 -12.42 30.87 16.08
CA GLU A 521 -11.62 31.92 15.45
C GLU A 521 -12.22 32.35 14.12
N ARG A 522 -12.62 31.40 13.28
CA ARG A 522 -13.27 31.67 11.99
C ARG A 522 -14.59 32.42 12.17
N SER A 523 -15.41 31.97 13.11
CA SER A 523 -16.71 32.58 13.41
C SER A 523 -16.55 34.01 13.94
N ILE A 524 -15.59 34.23 14.86
CA ILE A 524 -15.31 35.56 15.39
C ILE A 524 -14.86 36.50 14.28
N ARG A 525 -13.98 36.07 13.41
CA ARG A 525 -13.52 36.87 12.27
C ARG A 525 -14.68 37.27 11.34
N ASP A 526 -15.50 36.30 10.99
CA ASP A 526 -16.63 36.54 10.08
C ASP A 526 -17.74 37.39 10.76
N SER A 527 -17.83 37.41 12.11
CA SER A 527 -18.80 38.22 12.89
C SER A 527 -18.65 39.72 12.68
N GLU A 528 -17.48 40.23 12.32
CA GLU A 528 -17.27 41.65 12.04
C GLU A 528 -18.16 42.12 10.88
N GLY A 529 -18.26 41.32 9.81
CA GLY A 529 -19.15 41.62 8.68
C GLY A 529 -20.63 41.61 9.07
N PHE A 530 -21.01 40.67 9.93
CA PHE A 530 -22.41 40.61 10.43
C PHE A 530 -22.75 41.77 11.34
N ARG A 531 -21.85 42.16 12.25
CA ARG A 531 -22.07 43.34 13.11
C ARG A 531 -22.20 44.63 12.32
N LYS A 532 -21.41 44.82 11.28
CA LYS A 532 -21.55 45.98 10.36
C LYS A 532 -22.90 46.01 9.66
N ARG A 533 -23.46 44.83 9.32
CA ARG A 533 -24.72 44.73 8.56
C ARG A 533 -25.97 44.71 9.42
N PHE A 534 -25.95 44.03 10.57
CA PHE A 534 -27.13 43.79 11.41
C PHE A 534 -27.08 44.53 12.75
N GLY A 535 -26.00 45.27 13.02
CA GLY A 535 -25.81 46.07 14.21
C GLY A 535 -24.87 45.47 15.26
N GLU A 536 -24.34 46.33 16.11
CA GLU A 536 -23.31 45.99 17.11
C GLU A 536 -23.73 44.93 18.16
N LYS A 537 -25.04 44.74 18.34
CA LYS A 537 -25.61 43.76 19.27
C LYS A 537 -25.77 42.35 18.65
N PHE A 538 -25.37 42.17 17.38
CA PHE A 538 -25.46 40.88 16.72
C PHE A 538 -24.72 39.80 17.50
N LYS A 539 -25.39 38.69 17.80
CA LYS A 539 -24.89 37.57 18.62
C LYS A 539 -24.53 36.43 17.71
N LEU A 540 -23.34 35.87 17.88
CA LEU A 540 -22.89 34.66 17.19
C LEU A 540 -22.78 33.51 18.18
N SER A 541 -23.49 32.40 17.94
CA SER A 541 -23.43 31.20 18.76
C SER A 541 -22.46 30.19 18.14
N VAL A 542 -21.65 29.54 18.97
CA VAL A 542 -20.70 28.49 18.56
C VAL A 542 -20.82 27.33 19.53
N ASN A 543 -20.98 26.14 18.97
CA ASN A 543 -21.03 24.88 19.72
C ASN A 543 -19.62 24.48 20.19
N VAL A 544 -19.46 24.14 21.47
CA VAL A 544 -18.22 23.70 22.09
C VAL A 544 -18.50 22.50 23.01
N THR A 545 -17.63 21.50 22.96
CA THR A 545 -17.72 20.35 23.86
C THR A 545 -17.24 20.67 25.26
N VAL A 546 -17.73 19.94 26.24
CA VAL A 546 -17.28 20.03 27.64
C VAL A 546 -15.78 19.77 27.76
N THR A 547 -15.24 18.87 26.96
CA THR A 547 -13.80 18.54 26.94
C THR A 547 -12.94 19.76 26.60
N THR A 548 -13.30 20.52 25.58
CA THR A 548 -12.57 21.75 25.20
C THR A 548 -12.78 22.86 26.22
N LEU A 549 -13.96 22.98 26.80
CA LEU A 549 -14.26 23.99 27.83
C LEU A 549 -13.39 23.82 29.10
N TYR A 550 -13.06 22.57 29.46
CA TYR A 550 -12.16 22.27 30.58
C TYR A 550 -10.67 22.34 30.25
N ASP A 551 -10.28 22.53 28.97
CA ASP A 551 -8.88 22.72 28.61
C ASP A 551 -8.37 24.06 29.15
N LYS A 552 -7.24 24.01 29.89
CA LYS A 552 -6.64 25.20 30.51
C LYS A 552 -6.29 26.29 29.50
N ARG A 553 -6.09 25.95 28.24
CA ARG A 553 -5.74 26.87 27.14
C ARG A 553 -6.96 27.68 26.66
N PHE A 554 -8.18 27.13 26.87
CA PHE A 554 -9.41 27.64 26.25
C PHE A 554 -9.74 29.08 26.66
N VAL A 555 -9.72 29.40 27.97
CA VAL A 555 -10.02 30.74 28.48
C VAL A 555 -9.03 31.79 27.94
N GLY A 556 -7.74 31.43 27.93
CA GLY A 556 -6.68 32.30 27.36
C GLY A 556 -6.88 32.51 25.86
N PHE A 557 -7.29 31.49 25.13
CA PHE A 557 -7.60 31.60 23.70
C PHE A 557 -8.78 32.53 23.43
N VAL A 558 -9.92 32.34 24.11
CA VAL A 558 -11.12 33.17 23.93
C VAL A 558 -10.83 34.63 24.27
N LYS A 559 -10.11 34.89 25.37
CA LYS A 559 -9.71 36.25 25.74
C LYS A 559 -8.84 36.90 24.66
N LYS A 560 -7.84 36.17 24.16
CA LYS A 560 -6.95 36.66 23.08
C LYS A 560 -7.76 37.01 21.82
N MET A 561 -8.75 36.18 21.47
CA MET A 561 -9.64 36.43 20.31
C MET A 561 -10.54 37.64 20.56
N ALA A 562 -11.12 37.76 21.75
CA ALA A 562 -11.96 38.88 22.10
C ALA A 562 -11.18 40.24 22.02
N ASP A 563 -9.96 40.26 22.52
CA ASP A 563 -9.09 41.45 22.46
C ASP A 563 -8.68 41.76 21.00
N ARG A 564 -8.30 40.74 20.21
CA ARG A 564 -7.86 40.92 18.81
C ARG A 564 -8.95 41.48 17.91
N TYR A 565 -10.19 41.01 18.08
CA TYR A 565 -11.35 41.42 17.25
C TYR A 565 -12.30 42.40 17.91
N GLN A 566 -11.89 42.98 19.05
CA GLN A 566 -12.63 44.02 19.81
C GLN A 566 -14.07 43.63 20.09
N LEU A 567 -14.29 42.39 20.55
CA LEU A 567 -15.61 41.88 20.87
C LEU A 567 -16.19 42.54 22.11
N LYS A 568 -17.45 42.92 22.07
CA LYS A 568 -18.22 43.36 23.22
C LYS A 568 -18.87 42.16 23.93
N PRO A 569 -19.05 42.23 25.26
CA PRO A 569 -19.83 41.24 25.99
C PRO A 569 -21.17 40.96 25.30
N GLY A 570 -21.50 39.70 25.06
CA GLY A 570 -22.72 39.27 24.37
C GLY A 570 -22.61 39.12 22.85
N ASN A 571 -21.49 39.49 22.19
CA ASN A 571 -21.31 39.26 20.76
C ASN A 571 -21.06 37.76 20.43
N ILE A 572 -20.46 37.01 21.34
CA ILE A 572 -20.24 35.56 21.20
C ILE A 572 -21.00 34.83 22.31
N CYS A 573 -21.67 33.76 21.93
CA CYS A 573 -22.31 32.79 22.81
C CYS A 573 -21.70 31.42 22.60
N ILE A 574 -21.16 30.83 23.65
CA ILE A 574 -20.68 29.46 23.64
C ILE A 574 -21.84 28.56 24.05
N GLU A 575 -22.24 27.70 23.15
CA GLU A 575 -23.29 26.71 23.38
C GLU A 575 -22.64 25.38 23.71
N ILE A 576 -23.00 24.79 24.88
CA ILE A 576 -22.43 23.55 25.36
C ILE A 576 -23.24 22.41 24.79
N THR A 577 -22.60 21.48 24.08
CA THR A 577 -23.26 20.28 23.56
C THR A 577 -23.44 19.22 24.65
N GLU A 578 -24.61 18.56 24.67
CA GLU A 578 -25.07 17.66 25.76
C GLU A 578 -24.34 16.30 25.85
N GLU A 579 -23.22 16.10 25.18
CA GLU A 579 -22.54 14.79 25.06
C GLU A 579 -21.97 14.22 26.37
N THR A 580 -21.98 14.95 27.49
CA THR A 580 -21.53 14.43 28.78
C THR A 580 -22.26 15.14 29.92
N GLU A 581 -22.83 14.38 30.84
CA GLU A 581 -23.30 14.94 32.11
C GLU A 581 -22.19 15.78 32.75
N LEU A 582 -22.49 17.04 33.08
CA LEU A 582 -21.65 17.90 33.89
C LEU A 582 -21.44 17.22 35.24
N VAL A 583 -20.45 16.32 35.33
CA VAL A 583 -20.05 15.72 36.61
C VAL A 583 -19.50 16.82 37.49
N THR A 584 -20.34 17.23 38.43
CA THR A 584 -20.17 18.33 39.38
C THR A 584 -19.05 18.07 40.38
N GLN A 585 -17.81 17.96 39.95
CA GLN A 585 -16.68 17.87 40.92
C GLN A 585 -15.52 18.84 40.73
N LYS A 586 -15.51 19.69 39.71
CA LYS A 586 -14.59 20.85 39.67
C LYS A 586 -15.33 22.03 39.03
N LYS A 587 -15.46 23.15 39.76
CA LYS A 587 -16.00 24.41 39.23
C LYS A 587 -15.25 24.75 37.93
N PRO A 588 -15.93 25.03 36.82
CA PRO A 588 -15.28 25.58 35.64
C PRO A 588 -14.58 26.87 36.03
N VAL A 589 -13.36 27.07 35.52
CA VAL A 589 -12.62 28.32 35.64
C VAL A 589 -13.22 29.27 34.60
N LEU A 590 -14.38 29.84 34.90
CA LEU A 590 -14.97 30.97 34.18
C LEU A 590 -14.65 32.26 34.88
#